data_5f9feade68bb955fabf5636ee344ba93
#
_entry.id   5f9feade68bb955fabf5636ee344ba93
#
_cell.length_a   1.000
_cell.length_b   1.000
_cell.length_c   1.000
_cell.angle_alpha   90.00
_cell.angle_beta   90.00
_cell.angle_gamma   90.00
#
_symmetry.space_group_name_H-M   'P 1'
#
loop_
_entity.id
_entity.type
_entity.pdbx_description
1 polymer ?
#
loop_
_entity_poly.entity_id
_entity_poly.type
_entity_poly.pdbx_seq_one_letter_code
_entity_poly.pdbx_strand_id
1 'polypeptide(L)'
;MNIKSAEFKISNSDYRKCPDSKLPEYAFIGRSNVGKSSLINMLTGRKALAKTSATPGKTLLINHFLINGEWYIVDLPGYGFAKRSKESREQLSRMIQGYVLGREQMTNLFVLVDSRLKPQKIDLEFIQWLGENGVPFAIVFTKMDKLGKVAGPAAVEEYKKVLLQTWEELPPIFMTSSEDARGRDELLGYIDEINKQLKQQ
;
A
#
# COMPACT_ATOMS: atom_id res chain seq x y z
N MET A 1 12.07 -12.76 5.61
CA MET A 1 10.87 -13.22 6.40
C MET A 1 10.15 -14.35 5.67
N ASN A 2 9.76 -15.40 6.38
CA ASN A 2 8.94 -16.49 5.83
C ASN A 2 7.48 -16.33 6.28
N ILE A 3 6.54 -16.35 5.34
CA ILE A 3 5.10 -16.27 5.63
C ILE A 3 4.55 -17.70 5.80
N LYS A 4 4.31 -18.08 7.06
CA LYS A 4 3.76 -19.39 7.44
C LYS A 4 2.24 -19.41 7.41
N SER A 5 1.62 -18.31 7.91
CA SER A 5 0.16 -18.13 7.91
C SER A 5 -0.23 -16.72 7.45
N ALA A 6 -1.38 -16.63 6.81
CA ALA A 6 -2.00 -15.39 6.41
C ALA A 6 -3.52 -15.59 6.45
N GLU A 7 -4.20 -14.86 7.32
CA GLU A 7 -5.61 -15.07 7.62
C GLU A 7 -6.39 -13.76 7.57
N PHE A 8 -7.49 -13.74 6.82
CA PHE A 8 -8.45 -12.65 6.91
C PHE A 8 -9.06 -12.60 8.31
N LYS A 9 -9.07 -11.42 8.93
CA LYS A 9 -9.65 -11.22 10.27
C LYS A 9 -10.94 -10.44 10.25
N ILE A 10 -10.94 -9.26 9.64
CA ILE A 10 -12.10 -8.36 9.69
C ILE A 10 -12.11 -7.37 8.53
N SER A 11 -13.29 -6.93 8.14
CA SER A 11 -13.55 -5.78 7.26
C SER A 11 -14.34 -4.73 8.01
N ASN A 12 -13.92 -3.47 7.96
CA ASN A 12 -14.64 -2.36 8.57
C ASN A 12 -14.64 -1.13 7.68
N SER A 13 -15.70 -0.34 7.78
CA SER A 13 -15.79 0.99 7.18
C SER A 13 -15.30 2.11 8.11
N ASP A 14 -15.03 1.79 9.36
CA ASP A 14 -14.57 2.72 10.39
C ASP A 14 -13.28 2.17 11.05
N TYR A 15 -12.20 2.96 10.98
CA TYR A 15 -10.89 2.55 11.53
C TYR A 15 -10.91 2.31 13.05
N ARG A 16 -11.85 2.93 13.77
CA ARG A 16 -12.04 2.74 15.23
C ARG A 16 -12.54 1.35 15.59
N LYS A 17 -13.11 0.63 14.61
CA LYS A 17 -13.59 -0.75 14.75
C LYS A 17 -12.58 -1.79 14.21
N CYS A 18 -11.39 -1.37 13.85
CA CYS A 18 -10.28 -2.25 13.47
C CYS A 18 -9.78 -3.04 14.70
N PRO A 19 -9.03 -4.13 14.52
CA PRO A 19 -8.65 -5.01 15.61
C PRO A 19 -8.05 -4.27 16.80
N ASP A 20 -8.56 -4.54 18.00
CA ASP A 20 -7.99 -4.05 19.26
C ASP A 20 -6.78 -4.91 19.62
N SER A 21 -5.66 -4.62 18.98
CA SER A 21 -4.38 -5.30 19.21
C SER A 21 -3.25 -4.28 19.17
N LYS A 22 -2.12 -4.65 19.78
CA LYS A 22 -0.87 -3.86 19.73
C LYS A 22 0.06 -4.30 18.58
N LEU A 23 -0.39 -5.20 17.73
CA LEU A 23 0.42 -5.70 16.63
C LEU A 23 0.62 -4.62 15.55
N PRO A 24 1.82 -4.53 14.97
CA PRO A 24 2.09 -3.56 13.94
C PRO A 24 1.25 -3.81 12.68
N GLU A 25 0.81 -2.74 12.05
CA GLU A 25 0.01 -2.75 10.83
C GLU A 25 0.79 -2.11 9.68
N TYR A 26 0.85 -2.81 8.57
CA TYR A 26 1.43 -2.36 7.32
C TYR A 26 0.31 -2.19 6.29
N ALA A 27 -0.04 -0.95 6.01
CA ALA A 27 -1.17 -0.64 5.14
C ALA A 27 -0.73 -0.48 3.68
N PHE A 28 -1.58 -0.91 2.77
CA PHE A 28 -1.39 -0.83 1.32
C PHE A 28 -2.49 0.01 0.70
N ILE A 29 -2.12 1.00 -0.08
CA ILE A 29 -3.04 1.91 -0.73
C ILE A 29 -2.54 2.24 -2.15
N GLY A 30 -3.43 2.66 -3.00
CA GLY A 30 -3.11 3.09 -4.35
C GLY A 30 -4.38 3.40 -5.14
N ARG A 31 -4.21 3.75 -6.41
CA ARG A 31 -5.36 3.96 -7.30
C ARG A 31 -6.05 2.63 -7.60
N SER A 32 -7.32 2.70 -8.00
CA SER A 32 -8.06 1.53 -8.48
C SER A 32 -7.29 0.84 -9.61
N ASN A 33 -7.23 -0.49 -9.58
CA ASN A 33 -6.53 -1.34 -10.56
C ASN A 33 -4.99 -1.18 -10.61
N VAL A 34 -4.39 -0.59 -9.59
CA VAL A 34 -2.92 -0.48 -9.49
C VAL A 34 -2.22 -1.84 -9.31
N GLY A 35 -2.94 -2.87 -8.91
CA GLY A 35 -2.40 -4.21 -8.62
C GLY A 35 -2.26 -4.52 -7.13
N LYS A 36 -2.96 -3.82 -6.25
CA LYS A 36 -2.85 -3.95 -4.80
C LYS A 36 -3.20 -5.35 -4.29
N SER A 37 -4.34 -5.91 -4.69
CA SER A 37 -4.74 -7.27 -4.30
C SER A 37 -3.78 -8.34 -4.81
N SER A 38 -3.30 -8.20 -6.05
CA SER A 38 -2.29 -9.11 -6.62
C SER A 38 -0.97 -9.04 -5.84
N LEU A 39 -0.54 -7.83 -5.43
CA LEU A 39 0.65 -7.65 -4.60
C LEU A 39 0.49 -8.31 -3.24
N ILE A 40 -0.62 -8.10 -2.54
CA ILE A 40 -0.88 -8.71 -1.24
C ILE A 40 -0.89 -10.25 -1.34
N ASN A 41 -1.53 -10.80 -2.37
CA ASN A 41 -1.54 -12.24 -2.62
C ASN A 41 -0.13 -12.78 -2.90
N MET A 42 0.66 -12.07 -3.69
CA MET A 42 2.05 -12.44 -3.98
C MET A 42 2.93 -12.39 -2.73
N LEU A 43 2.85 -11.33 -1.92
CA LEU A 43 3.61 -11.20 -0.68
C LEU A 43 3.31 -12.35 0.29
N THR A 44 2.04 -12.72 0.43
CA THR A 44 1.60 -13.76 1.35
C THR A 44 1.74 -15.18 0.81
N GLY A 45 2.01 -15.33 -0.49
CA GLY A 45 2.03 -16.63 -1.16
C GLY A 45 0.64 -17.27 -1.24
N ARG A 46 -0.43 -16.47 -1.22
CA ARG A 46 -1.83 -16.94 -1.28
C ARG A 46 -2.49 -16.44 -2.55
N LYS A 47 -3.18 -17.33 -3.27
CA LYS A 47 -3.80 -17.00 -4.58
C LYS A 47 -5.04 -16.12 -4.48
N ALA A 48 -5.75 -16.13 -3.35
CA ALA A 48 -7.05 -15.46 -3.20
C ALA A 48 -7.31 -14.91 -1.80
N LEU A 49 -6.26 -14.49 -1.06
CA LEU A 49 -6.41 -13.87 0.25
C LEU A 49 -7.09 -12.51 0.11
N ALA A 50 -6.50 -11.63 -0.68
CA ALA A 50 -7.13 -10.37 -1.07
C ALA A 50 -7.91 -10.58 -2.36
N LYS A 51 -9.18 -10.15 -2.36
CA LYS A 51 -10.05 -10.29 -3.53
C LYS A 51 -9.67 -9.27 -4.60
N THR A 52 -9.31 -9.74 -5.77
CA THR A 52 -9.20 -8.91 -6.97
C THR A 52 -10.60 -8.51 -7.41
N SER A 53 -11.06 -7.31 -7.06
CA SER A 53 -12.38 -6.85 -7.50
C SER A 53 -12.31 -6.29 -8.91
N ALA A 54 -12.96 -6.96 -9.84
CA ALA A 54 -13.19 -6.43 -11.19
C ALA A 54 -14.29 -5.36 -11.23
N THR A 55 -15.02 -5.13 -10.14
CA THR A 55 -16.19 -4.24 -10.13
C THR A 55 -15.91 -3.00 -9.27
N PRO A 56 -15.73 -1.84 -9.88
CA PRO A 56 -15.66 -0.56 -9.17
C PRO A 56 -17.02 -0.25 -8.52
N GLY A 57 -17.03 0.24 -7.29
CA GLY A 57 -18.22 0.78 -6.64
C GLY A 57 -18.83 -0.08 -5.51
N LYS A 58 -18.23 -1.22 -5.17
CA LYS A 58 -18.61 -1.97 -3.96
C LYS A 58 -18.10 -1.27 -2.69
N THR A 59 -18.73 -1.61 -1.57
CA THR A 59 -18.52 -1.07 -0.22
C THR A 59 -17.05 -0.77 0.08
N LEU A 60 -16.78 0.45 0.53
CA LEU A 60 -15.44 0.89 0.94
C LEU A 60 -15.12 0.24 2.27
N LEU A 61 -14.14 -0.66 2.30
CA LEU A 61 -13.76 -1.41 3.50
C LEU A 61 -12.25 -1.39 3.71
N ILE A 62 -11.87 -1.34 4.97
CA ILE A 62 -10.53 -1.58 5.47
C ILE A 62 -10.45 -3.06 5.83
N ASN A 63 -9.58 -3.81 5.18
CA ASN A 63 -9.44 -5.25 5.38
C ASN A 63 -8.15 -5.57 6.14
N HIS A 64 -8.25 -6.32 7.24
CA HIS A 64 -7.09 -6.75 8.03
C HIS A 64 -6.81 -8.23 7.79
N PHE A 65 -5.55 -8.52 7.46
CA PHE A 65 -5.02 -9.88 7.32
C PHE A 65 -3.91 -10.09 8.34
N LEU A 66 -4.10 -11.07 9.24
CA LEU A 66 -3.09 -11.41 10.25
C LEU A 66 -2.02 -12.31 9.63
N ILE A 67 -0.78 -11.91 9.75
CA ILE A 67 0.37 -12.60 9.18
C ILE A 67 1.21 -13.21 10.31
N ASN A 68 1.45 -14.51 10.23
CA ASN A 68 2.22 -15.29 11.20
C ASN A 68 1.76 -15.13 12.66
N GLY A 69 0.54 -14.63 12.91
CA GLY A 69 0.07 -14.28 14.25
C GLY A 69 0.78 -13.09 14.89
N GLU A 70 1.62 -12.35 14.16
CA GLU A 70 2.53 -11.34 14.73
C GLU A 70 2.32 -9.92 14.20
N TRP A 71 1.75 -9.73 13.03
CA TRP A 71 1.53 -8.43 12.41
C TRP A 71 0.42 -8.47 11.36
N TYR A 72 -0.04 -7.30 10.91
CA TYR A 72 -1.12 -7.19 9.94
C TYR A 72 -0.68 -6.60 8.61
N ILE A 73 -1.19 -7.17 7.52
CA ILE A 73 -1.38 -6.46 6.26
C ILE A 73 -2.76 -5.82 6.32
N VAL A 74 -2.83 -4.52 5.98
CA VAL A 74 -4.10 -3.78 5.91
C VAL A 74 -4.33 -3.30 4.49
N ASP A 75 -5.40 -3.78 3.88
CA ASP A 75 -5.82 -3.38 2.55
C ASP A 75 -6.79 -2.20 2.66
N LEU A 76 -6.31 -1.02 2.26
CA LEU A 76 -7.13 0.20 2.23
C LEU A 76 -7.87 0.35 0.89
N PRO A 77 -9.03 1.00 0.87
CA PRO A 77 -9.73 1.29 -0.38
C PRO A 77 -8.88 2.13 -1.31
N GLY A 78 -8.92 1.82 -2.60
CA GLY A 78 -8.21 2.60 -3.62
C GLY A 78 -8.79 4.00 -3.80
N TYR A 79 -7.94 4.99 -4.00
CA TYR A 79 -8.33 6.37 -4.31
C TYR A 79 -8.39 6.64 -5.82
N GLY A 80 -8.83 7.85 -6.20
CA GLY A 80 -8.73 8.34 -7.59
C GLY A 80 -9.75 7.77 -8.56
N PHE A 81 -10.89 7.29 -8.07
CA PHE A 81 -11.95 6.78 -8.93
C PHE A 81 -12.86 7.90 -9.44
N ALA A 82 -12.65 8.32 -10.69
CA ALA A 82 -13.35 9.46 -11.33
C ALA A 82 -14.88 9.29 -11.44
N LYS A 83 -15.37 8.04 -11.45
CA LYS A 83 -16.82 7.73 -11.60
C LYS A 83 -17.60 7.73 -10.30
N ARG A 84 -17.01 8.10 -9.16
CA ARG A 84 -17.72 8.19 -7.89
C ARG A 84 -18.45 9.53 -7.75
N SER A 85 -19.61 9.52 -7.06
CA SER A 85 -20.26 10.76 -6.64
C SER A 85 -19.34 11.59 -5.73
N LYS A 86 -19.61 12.88 -5.62
CA LYS A 86 -18.86 13.77 -4.70
C LYS A 86 -18.90 13.24 -3.27
N GLU A 87 -20.09 12.86 -2.80
CA GLU A 87 -20.33 12.30 -1.46
C GLU A 87 -19.50 11.03 -1.21
N SER A 88 -19.49 10.09 -2.18
CA SER A 88 -18.70 8.87 -2.08
C SER A 88 -17.18 9.14 -2.04
N ARG A 89 -16.72 10.18 -2.75
CA ARG A 89 -15.29 10.59 -2.69
C ARG A 89 -14.92 11.19 -1.34
N GLU A 90 -15.81 12.01 -0.77
CA GLU A 90 -15.61 12.60 0.56
C GLU A 90 -15.62 11.53 1.66
N GLN A 91 -16.52 10.56 1.57
CA GLN A 91 -16.56 9.42 2.49
C GLN A 91 -15.28 8.59 2.42
N LEU A 92 -14.79 8.30 1.21
CA LEU A 92 -13.53 7.60 0.99
C LEU A 92 -12.35 8.37 1.58
N SER A 93 -12.28 9.68 1.31
CA SER A 93 -11.22 10.54 1.85
C SER A 93 -11.22 10.56 3.37
N ARG A 94 -12.38 10.70 4.00
CA ARG A 94 -12.52 10.64 5.46
C ARG A 94 -12.07 9.29 6.03
N MET A 95 -12.41 8.20 5.37
CA MET A 95 -12.01 6.86 5.80
C MET A 95 -10.48 6.68 5.75
N ILE A 96 -9.86 7.06 4.63
CA ILE A 96 -8.40 6.98 4.45
C ILE A 96 -7.68 7.86 5.47
N GLN A 97 -8.07 9.12 5.57
CA GLN A 97 -7.47 10.06 6.51
C GLN A 97 -7.64 9.61 7.96
N GLY A 98 -8.84 9.14 8.32
CA GLY A 98 -9.11 8.60 9.65
C GLY A 98 -8.22 7.45 10.03
N TYR A 99 -8.04 6.49 9.11
CA TYR A 99 -7.12 5.37 9.34
C TYR A 99 -5.65 5.84 9.40
N VAL A 100 -5.19 6.58 8.41
CA VAL A 100 -3.78 6.97 8.27
C VAL A 100 -3.31 7.88 9.41
N LEU A 101 -4.16 8.81 9.87
CA LEU A 101 -3.81 9.75 10.92
C LEU A 101 -4.22 9.29 12.32
N GLY A 102 -5.25 8.45 12.43
CA GLY A 102 -5.84 8.05 13.71
C GLY A 102 -5.47 6.64 14.19
N ARG A 103 -4.92 5.80 13.32
CA ARG A 103 -4.58 4.42 13.69
C ARG A 103 -3.15 4.33 14.25
N GLU A 104 -3.03 4.22 15.56
CA GLU A 104 -1.73 4.17 16.27
C GLU A 104 -0.87 2.96 15.85
N GLN A 105 -1.50 1.81 15.53
CA GLN A 105 -0.80 0.59 15.13
C GLN A 105 -0.26 0.66 13.69
N MET A 106 -0.68 1.63 12.87
CA MET A 106 -0.15 1.78 11.53
C MET A 106 1.33 2.17 11.58
N THR A 107 2.18 1.21 11.25
CA THR A 107 3.63 1.34 11.33
C THR A 107 4.23 1.95 10.06
N ASN A 108 3.74 1.53 8.91
CA ASN A 108 4.15 2.07 7.62
C ASN A 108 3.04 1.93 6.58
N LEU A 109 2.93 2.92 5.70
CA LEU A 109 2.00 2.94 4.58
C LEU A 109 2.75 2.68 3.27
N PHE A 110 2.36 1.67 2.51
CA PHE A 110 2.88 1.40 1.18
C PHE A 110 1.95 2.01 0.13
N VAL A 111 2.47 3.01 -0.59
CA VAL A 111 1.75 3.69 -1.68
C VAL A 111 2.11 3.04 -2.99
N LEU A 112 1.15 2.36 -3.61
CA LEU A 112 1.34 1.65 -4.87
C LEU A 112 1.15 2.58 -6.06
N VAL A 113 2.07 2.51 -7.01
CA VAL A 113 1.99 3.21 -8.30
C VAL A 113 2.23 2.24 -9.44
N ASP A 114 1.47 2.38 -10.51
CA ASP A 114 1.63 1.56 -11.73
C ASP A 114 2.84 2.06 -12.51
N SER A 115 3.86 1.22 -12.66
CA SER A 115 5.13 1.57 -13.32
C SER A 115 4.98 1.99 -14.78
N ARG A 116 3.88 1.59 -15.43
CA ARG A 116 3.60 1.91 -16.84
C ARG A 116 3.12 3.34 -17.06
N LEU A 117 2.68 4.01 -15.99
CA LEU A 117 2.14 5.36 -16.05
C LEU A 117 3.21 6.39 -15.67
N LYS A 118 3.17 7.53 -16.34
CA LYS A 118 3.92 8.71 -15.88
C LYS A 118 3.40 9.16 -14.51
N PRO A 119 4.20 9.90 -13.72
CA PRO A 119 3.73 10.44 -12.46
C PRO A 119 2.38 11.14 -12.59
N GLN A 120 1.39 10.65 -11.87
CA GLN A 120 0.03 11.16 -11.92
C GLN A 120 -0.15 12.21 -10.82
N LYS A 121 -0.80 13.32 -11.14
CA LYS A 121 -1.03 14.42 -10.19
C LYS A 121 -1.67 13.94 -8.88
N ILE A 122 -2.66 13.06 -8.97
CA ILE A 122 -3.37 12.55 -7.79
C ILE A 122 -2.45 11.74 -6.86
N ASP A 123 -1.52 10.96 -7.41
CA ASP A 123 -0.55 10.21 -6.62
C ASP A 123 0.45 11.16 -5.95
N LEU A 124 0.94 12.16 -6.69
CA LEU A 124 1.88 13.15 -6.18
C LEU A 124 1.24 14.02 -5.08
N GLU A 125 -0.01 14.43 -5.23
CA GLU A 125 -0.77 15.16 -4.21
C GLU A 125 -0.96 14.32 -2.94
N PHE A 126 -1.26 13.03 -3.08
CA PHE A 126 -1.39 12.13 -1.94
C PHE A 126 -0.06 11.92 -1.22
N ILE A 127 1.02 11.69 -1.96
CA ILE A 127 2.37 11.56 -1.41
C ILE A 127 2.80 12.85 -0.68
N GLN A 128 2.52 14.00 -1.26
CA GLN A 128 2.79 15.30 -0.63
C GLN A 128 2.02 15.45 0.69
N TRP A 129 0.74 15.12 0.70
CA TRP A 129 -0.09 15.14 1.89
C TRP A 129 0.45 14.23 3.01
N LEU A 130 0.95 13.03 2.66
CA LEU A 130 1.58 12.12 3.63
C LEU A 130 2.81 12.76 4.29
N GLY A 131 3.67 13.40 3.50
CA GLY A 131 4.84 14.10 4.01
C GLY A 131 4.50 15.27 4.92
N GLU A 132 3.53 16.09 4.53
CA GLU A 132 3.06 17.24 5.31
C GLU A 132 2.48 16.82 6.68
N ASN A 133 1.91 15.60 6.77
CA ASN A 133 1.36 15.06 8.01
C ASN A 133 2.32 14.14 8.76
N GLY A 134 3.57 14.02 8.34
CA GLY A 134 4.58 13.21 9.00
C GLY A 134 4.27 11.70 9.02
N VAL A 135 3.51 11.22 8.03
CA VAL A 135 3.14 9.79 7.93
C VAL A 135 4.32 8.98 7.41
N PRO A 136 4.73 7.89 8.10
CA PRO A 136 5.76 6.99 7.59
C PRO A 136 5.22 6.21 6.39
N PHE A 137 5.88 6.32 5.23
CA PHE A 137 5.46 5.63 4.02
C PHE A 137 6.62 5.21 3.13
N ALA A 138 6.35 4.29 2.23
CA ALA A 138 7.23 3.87 1.15
C ALA A 138 6.44 3.82 -0.16
N ILE A 139 7.12 3.94 -1.29
CA ILE A 139 6.50 3.84 -2.62
C ILE A 139 6.79 2.47 -3.20
N VAL A 140 5.77 1.82 -3.75
CA VAL A 140 5.86 0.51 -4.38
C VAL A 140 5.42 0.59 -5.83
N PHE A 141 6.36 0.47 -6.75
CA PHE A 141 6.07 0.34 -8.17
C PHE A 141 5.57 -1.08 -8.46
N THR A 142 4.39 -1.18 -9.06
CA THR A 142 3.77 -2.44 -9.48
C THR A 142 3.93 -2.67 -10.97
N LYS A 143 3.71 -3.90 -11.40
CA LYS A 143 3.66 -4.30 -12.82
C LYS A 143 4.99 -4.04 -13.58
N MET A 144 6.11 -4.15 -12.86
CA MET A 144 7.44 -3.97 -13.47
C MET A 144 7.74 -4.98 -14.59
N ASP A 145 7.05 -6.14 -14.60
CA ASP A 145 7.11 -7.14 -15.67
C ASP A 145 6.57 -6.63 -17.03
N LYS A 146 5.69 -5.63 -16.99
CA LYS A 146 5.11 -5.02 -18.22
C LYS A 146 6.07 -4.06 -18.93
N LEU A 147 7.16 -3.70 -18.28
CA LEU A 147 8.23 -2.86 -18.85
C LEU A 147 9.49 -3.70 -19.07
N GLY A 148 10.22 -3.37 -20.14
CA GLY A 148 11.52 -4.00 -20.41
C GLY A 148 12.57 -3.67 -19.35
N LYS A 149 13.67 -4.43 -19.35
CA LYS A 149 14.79 -4.29 -18.39
C LYS A 149 15.42 -2.90 -18.33
N VAL A 150 15.29 -2.12 -19.41
CA VAL A 150 15.80 -0.74 -19.49
C VAL A 150 14.69 0.26 -19.16
N ALA A 151 13.50 0.09 -19.75
CA ALA A 151 12.39 1.01 -19.58
C ALA A 151 11.82 1.03 -18.16
N GLY A 152 11.82 -0.10 -17.47
CA GLY A 152 11.34 -0.20 -16.09
C GLY A 152 12.15 0.66 -15.12
N PRO A 153 13.47 0.45 -14.98
CA PRO A 153 14.31 1.32 -14.14
C PRO A 153 14.28 2.78 -14.56
N ALA A 154 14.22 3.08 -15.87
CA ALA A 154 14.14 4.45 -16.37
C ALA A 154 12.85 5.16 -15.93
N ALA A 155 11.70 4.47 -15.92
CA ALA A 155 10.43 5.01 -15.43
C ALA A 155 10.49 5.35 -13.93
N VAL A 156 11.15 4.51 -13.13
CA VAL A 156 11.37 4.77 -11.70
C VAL A 156 12.28 5.99 -11.48
N GLU A 157 13.36 6.11 -12.24
CA GLU A 157 14.27 7.27 -12.17
C GLU A 157 13.58 8.57 -12.60
N GLU A 158 12.71 8.54 -13.60
CA GLU A 158 11.88 9.70 -13.98
C GLU A 158 10.95 10.11 -12.83
N TYR A 159 10.32 9.14 -12.19
CA TYR A 159 9.45 9.40 -11.03
C TYR A 159 10.22 10.02 -9.86
N LYS A 160 11.39 9.50 -9.54
CA LYS A 160 12.30 10.06 -8.52
C LYS A 160 12.66 11.52 -8.81
N LYS A 161 13.00 11.84 -10.07
CA LYS A 161 13.31 13.21 -10.48
C LYS A 161 12.14 14.17 -10.26
N VAL A 162 10.91 13.73 -10.51
CA VAL A 162 9.71 14.53 -10.24
C VAL A 162 9.52 14.76 -8.75
N LEU A 163 9.68 13.73 -7.91
CA LEU A 163 9.60 13.87 -6.46
C LEU A 163 10.67 14.82 -5.91
N LEU A 164 11.90 14.73 -6.38
CA LEU A 164 13.02 15.57 -5.95
C LEU A 164 12.86 17.07 -6.30
N GLN A 165 11.86 17.45 -7.08
CA GLN A 165 11.51 18.85 -7.29
C GLN A 165 10.90 19.49 -6.02
N THR A 166 10.33 18.70 -5.13
CA THR A 166 9.63 19.15 -3.91
C THR A 166 10.13 18.47 -2.63
N TRP A 167 10.81 17.33 -2.74
CA TRP A 167 11.33 16.55 -1.63
C TRP A 167 12.84 16.68 -1.52
N GLU A 168 13.37 16.89 -0.32
CA GLU A 168 14.83 16.87 -0.04
C GLU A 168 15.38 15.45 -0.06
N GLU A 169 14.63 14.50 0.53
CA GLU A 169 14.95 13.08 0.57
C GLU A 169 13.78 12.25 0.05
N LEU A 170 14.10 11.18 -0.66
CA LEU A 170 13.10 10.25 -1.15
C LEU A 170 12.72 9.23 -0.07
N PRO A 171 11.42 8.83 0.01
CA PRO A 171 11.03 7.69 0.81
C PRO A 171 11.65 6.41 0.24
N PRO A 172 11.65 5.30 1.00
CA PRO A 172 11.99 3.99 0.45
C PRO A 172 11.16 3.66 -0.78
N ILE A 173 11.79 3.09 -1.80
CA ILE A 173 11.16 2.76 -3.08
C ILE A 173 11.41 1.28 -3.39
N PHE A 174 10.35 0.57 -3.76
CA PHE A 174 10.39 -0.84 -4.15
C PHE A 174 9.86 -1.02 -5.56
N MET A 175 10.49 -1.91 -6.31
CA MET A 175 10.05 -2.31 -7.66
C MET A 175 9.50 -3.73 -7.60
N THR A 176 8.23 -3.92 -7.95
CA THR A 176 7.55 -5.20 -7.79
C THR A 176 6.83 -5.68 -9.05
N SER A 177 6.70 -7.00 -9.14
CA SER A 177 5.83 -7.67 -10.08
C SER A 177 5.16 -8.87 -9.41
N SER A 178 3.84 -8.93 -9.45
CA SER A 178 3.09 -10.07 -8.94
C SER A 178 3.17 -11.30 -9.85
N GLU A 179 3.56 -11.12 -11.11
CA GLU A 179 3.68 -12.21 -12.11
C GLU A 179 4.92 -13.06 -11.86
N ASP A 180 6.05 -12.45 -11.56
CA ASP A 180 7.34 -13.12 -11.37
C ASP A 180 7.88 -13.03 -9.94
N ALA A 181 7.07 -12.55 -9.01
CA ALA A 181 7.40 -12.34 -7.60
C ALA A 181 8.60 -11.40 -7.33
N ARG A 182 8.95 -10.55 -8.31
CA ARG A 182 10.01 -9.55 -8.16
C ARG A 182 9.68 -8.59 -7.03
N GLY A 183 10.70 -8.24 -6.23
CA GLY A 183 10.59 -7.30 -5.12
C GLY A 183 9.93 -7.87 -3.86
N ARG A 184 9.49 -9.16 -3.89
CA ARG A 184 8.85 -9.80 -2.74
C ARG A 184 9.78 -9.86 -1.53
N ASP A 185 10.98 -10.36 -1.72
CA ASP A 185 11.93 -10.58 -0.62
C ASP A 185 12.44 -9.26 -0.05
N GLU A 186 12.64 -8.25 -0.90
CA GLU A 186 13.04 -6.89 -0.48
C GLU A 186 11.94 -6.24 0.37
N LEU A 187 10.68 -6.31 -0.07
CA LEU A 187 9.56 -5.71 0.65
C LEU A 187 9.30 -6.42 1.99
N LEU A 188 9.31 -7.76 1.99
CA LEU A 188 9.19 -8.54 3.24
C LEU A 188 10.39 -8.35 4.16
N GLY A 189 11.59 -8.20 3.61
CA GLY A 189 12.80 -7.88 4.37
C GLY A 189 12.71 -6.54 5.07
N TYR A 190 12.20 -5.52 4.39
CA TYR A 190 11.95 -4.19 4.96
C TYR A 190 10.95 -4.25 6.14
N ILE A 191 9.84 -4.96 5.97
CA ILE A 191 8.86 -5.19 7.06
C ILE A 191 9.50 -5.94 8.23
N ASP A 192 10.28 -6.99 7.95
CA ASP A 192 10.95 -7.79 8.97
C ASP A 192 11.93 -6.97 9.80
N GLU A 193 12.68 -6.08 9.17
CA GLU A 193 13.61 -5.18 9.84
C GLU A 193 12.89 -4.22 10.78
N ILE A 194 11.81 -3.60 10.33
CA ILE A 194 10.98 -2.73 11.18
C ILE A 194 10.41 -3.52 12.37
N ASN A 195 9.89 -4.72 12.14
CA ASN A 195 9.35 -5.57 13.20
C ASN A 195 10.40 -5.94 14.26
N LYS A 196 11.65 -6.19 13.85
CA LYS A 196 12.77 -6.43 14.77
C LYS A 196 13.08 -5.21 15.62
N GLN A 197 13.10 -4.02 15.02
CA GLN A 197 13.34 -2.77 15.75
C GLN A 197 12.24 -2.48 16.77
N LEU A 198 10.96 -2.73 16.43
CA LEU A 198 9.83 -2.56 17.33
C LEU A 198 9.86 -3.52 18.54
N LYS A 199 10.40 -4.73 18.36
CA LYS A 199 10.54 -5.71 19.46
C LYS A 199 11.68 -5.36 20.44
N GLN A 200 12.57 -4.45 20.07
CA GLN A 200 13.71 -4.01 20.90
C GLN A 200 13.38 -2.76 21.75
N GLN A 201 12.26 -2.13 21.50
CA GLN A 201 11.73 -0.99 22.26
C GLN A 201 10.80 -1.46 23.39
#